data_c8ca300d17858e7d6405b93598428e51
#
_entry.id   c8ca300d17858e7d6405b93598428e51
#
_cell.length_a   1.000
_cell.length_b   1.000
_cell.length_c   1.000
_cell.angle_alpha   90.00
_cell.angle_beta   90.00
_cell.angle_gamma   90.00
#
_symmetry.space_group_name_H-M   'P 1'
#
loop_
_entity.id
_entity.type
_entity.pdbx_description
1 polymer ?
#
loop_
_entity_poly.entity_id
_entity_poly.type
_entity_poly.pdbx_seq_one_letter_code
_entity_poly.pdbx_strand_id
1 'polypeptide(L)'
;TEVPGVSLESVVTEAVGTAVGSTDSIREVLLAEAARIGFDQRFLDRPLNVDLSGGEKKRNETLMLGVLKRRYAVLDEIDSGLDVDALASVSRRIQEATEEDELGVLAITHFSRLLDVLEPDRVHVLAEGRIQAVGGSELAERLEAEGYAGVLGEAGVSVNLPAGITHPKGHEAGFGDDPMLPGGSSPNG
;
A
#
# COMPACT_ATOMS: atom_id res chain seq x y z
N THR A 1 -3.95 -7.60 13.82
CA THR A 1 -4.22 -8.50 14.98
C THR A 1 -4.56 -9.89 14.47
N GLU A 2 -3.97 -10.92 15.06
CA GLU A 2 -4.27 -12.32 14.78
C GLU A 2 -5.45 -12.77 15.65
N VAL A 3 -6.40 -13.51 15.03
CA VAL A 3 -7.59 -14.03 15.75
C VAL A 3 -7.65 -15.55 15.57
N PRO A 4 -7.02 -16.32 16.48
CA PRO A 4 -7.03 -17.78 16.39
C PRO A 4 -8.45 -18.34 16.49
N GLY A 5 -8.76 -19.33 15.66
CA GLY A 5 -10.05 -20.04 15.70
C GLY A 5 -11.22 -19.34 15.01
N VAL A 6 -11.02 -18.14 14.45
CA VAL A 6 -12.06 -17.42 13.69
C VAL A 6 -11.59 -17.25 12.26
N SER A 7 -12.29 -17.85 11.29
CA SER A 7 -11.96 -17.73 9.88
C SER A 7 -12.30 -16.34 9.33
N LEU A 8 -11.63 -15.95 8.24
CA LEU A 8 -11.95 -14.72 7.53
C LEU A 8 -13.41 -14.70 7.08
N GLU A 9 -13.92 -15.81 6.55
CA GLU A 9 -15.32 -15.95 6.13
C GLU A 9 -16.29 -15.71 7.29
N SER A 10 -16.00 -16.23 8.50
CA SER A 10 -16.83 -16.02 9.69
C SER A 10 -16.87 -14.54 10.08
N VAL A 11 -15.71 -13.85 10.03
CA VAL A 11 -15.64 -12.40 10.34
C VAL A 11 -16.46 -11.60 9.35
N VAL A 12 -16.33 -11.89 8.05
CA VAL A 12 -17.08 -11.19 7.01
C VAL A 12 -18.57 -11.46 7.14
N THR A 13 -18.97 -12.71 7.36
CA THR A 13 -20.38 -13.11 7.55
C THR A 13 -21.01 -12.31 8.69
N GLU A 14 -20.33 -12.20 9.82
CA GLU A 14 -20.82 -11.43 10.96
C GLU A 14 -20.84 -9.93 10.68
N ALA A 15 -19.80 -9.39 10.03
CA ALA A 15 -19.66 -7.96 9.73
C ALA A 15 -20.66 -7.45 8.67
N VAL A 16 -21.02 -8.29 7.71
CA VAL A 16 -22.01 -7.97 6.66
C VAL A 16 -23.43 -8.23 7.16
N GLY A 17 -23.59 -9.15 8.11
CA GLY A 17 -24.87 -9.54 8.68
C GLY A 17 -25.78 -10.22 7.65
N THR A 18 -27.08 -10.24 7.92
CA THR A 18 -28.09 -10.86 7.03
C THR A 18 -28.38 -10.07 5.76
N ALA A 19 -27.68 -8.95 5.53
CA ALA A 19 -27.93 -8.07 4.38
C ALA A 19 -27.47 -8.66 3.04
N VAL A 20 -26.55 -9.63 3.03
CA VAL A 20 -25.94 -10.20 1.82
C VAL A 20 -26.42 -11.62 1.50
N GLY A 21 -27.53 -12.07 2.06
CA GLY A 21 -28.09 -13.39 1.69
C GLY A 21 -27.41 -14.59 2.37
N SER A 22 -27.30 -15.72 1.66
CA SER A 22 -26.77 -16.96 2.24
C SER A 22 -25.24 -16.93 2.39
N THR A 23 -24.69 -17.80 3.26
CA THR A 23 -23.25 -18.00 3.44
C THR A 23 -22.54 -18.34 2.11
N ASP A 24 -23.21 -19.07 1.20
CA ASP A 24 -22.66 -19.42 -0.10
C ASP A 24 -22.40 -18.18 -0.96
N SER A 25 -23.27 -17.16 -0.91
CA SER A 25 -23.05 -15.90 -1.64
C SER A 25 -21.90 -15.08 -1.07
N ILE A 26 -21.63 -15.14 0.22
CA ILE A 26 -20.48 -14.49 0.85
C ILE A 26 -19.18 -15.12 0.40
N ARG A 27 -19.13 -16.46 0.33
CA ARG A 27 -17.95 -17.18 -0.17
C ARG A 27 -17.65 -16.85 -1.64
N GLU A 28 -18.67 -16.74 -2.49
CA GLU A 28 -18.51 -16.33 -3.88
C GLU A 28 -17.94 -14.91 -4.00
N VAL A 29 -18.42 -13.98 -3.18
CA VAL A 29 -17.90 -12.60 -3.12
C VAL A 29 -16.44 -12.59 -2.65
N LEU A 30 -16.11 -13.35 -1.61
CA LEU A 30 -14.73 -13.48 -1.11
C LEU A 30 -13.79 -14.04 -2.18
N LEU A 31 -14.20 -15.07 -2.90
CA LEU A 31 -13.41 -15.68 -3.98
C LEU A 31 -13.19 -14.71 -5.14
N ALA A 32 -14.22 -13.97 -5.54
CA ALA A 32 -14.13 -12.98 -6.60
C ALA A 32 -13.19 -11.84 -6.21
N GLU A 33 -13.30 -11.34 -4.99
CA GLU A 33 -12.45 -10.26 -4.50
C GLU A 33 -10.99 -10.72 -4.32
N ALA A 34 -10.77 -11.93 -3.82
CA ALA A 34 -9.44 -12.53 -3.71
C ALA A 34 -8.75 -12.63 -5.09
N ALA A 35 -9.49 -13.00 -6.12
CA ALA A 35 -8.97 -13.07 -7.48
C ALA A 35 -8.57 -11.68 -8.03
N ARG A 36 -9.34 -10.62 -7.72
CA ARG A 36 -9.03 -9.23 -8.16
C ARG A 36 -7.67 -8.73 -7.63
N ILE A 37 -7.32 -9.10 -6.40
CA ILE A 37 -6.10 -8.61 -5.74
C ILE A 37 -4.95 -9.62 -5.71
N GLY A 38 -5.12 -10.78 -6.36
CA GLY A 38 -4.13 -11.86 -6.35
C GLY A 38 -3.88 -12.45 -4.95
N PHE A 39 -4.92 -12.50 -4.11
CA PHE A 39 -4.86 -13.14 -2.80
C PHE A 39 -5.12 -14.64 -2.93
N ASP A 40 -4.25 -15.46 -2.34
CA ASP A 40 -4.37 -16.91 -2.44
C ASP A 40 -5.60 -17.42 -1.67
N GLN A 41 -6.51 -18.07 -2.39
CA GLN A 41 -7.80 -18.54 -1.86
C GLN A 41 -7.66 -19.49 -0.66
N ARG A 42 -6.55 -20.24 -0.53
CA ARG A 42 -6.31 -21.11 0.63
C ARG A 42 -6.26 -20.35 1.96
N PHE A 43 -6.03 -19.03 1.93
CA PHE A 43 -6.04 -18.22 3.14
C PHE A 43 -7.45 -17.84 3.62
N LEU A 44 -8.47 -17.97 2.77
CA LEU A 44 -9.86 -17.70 3.16
C LEU A 44 -10.37 -18.67 4.24
N ASP A 45 -9.87 -19.91 4.22
CA ASP A 45 -10.26 -20.95 5.17
C ASP A 45 -9.42 -20.95 6.46
N ARG A 46 -8.37 -20.09 6.52
CA ARG A 46 -7.52 -20.00 7.71
C ARG A 46 -8.06 -19.03 8.76
N PRO A 47 -7.64 -19.18 10.00
CA PRO A 47 -7.91 -18.17 11.02
C PRO A 47 -7.39 -16.80 10.61
N LEU A 48 -8.14 -15.75 10.95
CA LEU A 48 -7.86 -14.39 10.52
C LEU A 48 -6.45 -13.94 10.91
N ASN A 49 -5.65 -13.58 9.91
CA ASN A 49 -4.28 -13.09 10.02
C ASN A 49 -3.27 -14.04 10.67
N VAL A 50 -3.63 -15.28 10.96
CA VAL A 50 -2.71 -16.27 11.54
C VAL A 50 -1.80 -16.82 10.44
N ASP A 51 -0.49 -16.84 10.69
CA ASP A 51 0.55 -17.32 9.78
C ASP A 51 0.58 -16.60 8.41
N LEU A 52 0.09 -15.37 8.34
CA LEU A 52 0.24 -14.52 7.18
C LEU A 52 1.50 -13.65 7.27
N SER A 53 2.24 -13.56 6.18
CA SER A 53 3.31 -12.55 6.01
C SER A 53 2.75 -11.13 6.06
N GLY A 54 3.62 -10.13 6.19
CA GLY A 54 3.21 -8.72 6.17
C GLY A 54 2.41 -8.35 4.92
N GLY A 55 2.89 -8.76 3.74
CA GLY A 55 2.20 -8.52 2.48
C GLY A 55 0.86 -9.24 2.35
N GLU A 56 0.77 -10.49 2.84
CA GLU A 56 -0.50 -11.23 2.86
C GLU A 56 -1.51 -10.59 3.80
N LYS A 57 -1.08 -10.06 4.96
CA LYS A 57 -1.94 -9.30 5.87
C LYS A 57 -2.51 -8.05 5.20
N LYS A 58 -1.68 -7.30 4.45
CA LYS A 58 -2.14 -6.10 3.72
C LYS A 58 -3.11 -6.44 2.58
N ARG A 59 -2.84 -7.50 1.82
CA ARG A 59 -3.81 -8.00 0.83
C ARG A 59 -5.12 -8.45 1.48
N ASN A 60 -5.06 -9.09 2.66
CA ASN A 60 -6.27 -9.45 3.42
C ASN A 60 -7.06 -8.22 3.88
N GLU A 61 -6.39 -7.16 4.35
CA GLU A 61 -7.01 -5.87 4.69
C GLU A 61 -7.72 -5.26 3.46
N THR A 62 -7.08 -5.31 2.29
CA THR A 62 -7.66 -4.84 1.02
C THR A 62 -8.86 -5.68 0.58
N LEU A 63 -8.79 -7.01 0.72
CA LEU A 63 -9.90 -7.91 0.48
C LEU A 63 -11.10 -7.54 1.36
N MET A 64 -10.86 -7.33 2.65
CA MET A 64 -11.89 -6.89 3.60
C MET A 64 -12.54 -5.57 3.16
N LEU A 65 -11.76 -4.62 2.68
CA LEU A 65 -12.26 -3.35 2.17
C LEU A 65 -13.24 -3.55 1.00
N GLY A 66 -12.86 -4.38 0.02
CA GLY A 66 -13.71 -4.66 -1.15
C GLY A 66 -14.99 -5.42 -0.82
N VAL A 67 -14.93 -6.34 0.15
CA VAL A 67 -16.10 -7.15 0.53
C VAL A 67 -17.06 -6.39 1.44
N LEU A 68 -16.55 -5.60 2.40
CA LEU A 68 -17.38 -4.91 3.39
C LEU A 68 -18.10 -3.68 2.82
N LYS A 69 -17.66 -3.14 1.70
CA LYS A 69 -18.26 -2.00 0.97
C LYS A 69 -18.68 -0.85 1.89
N ARG A 70 -17.74 -0.38 2.71
CA ARG A 70 -17.98 0.73 3.63
C ARG A 70 -17.90 2.06 2.90
N ARG A 71 -18.57 3.10 3.42
CA ARG A 71 -18.54 4.44 2.84
C ARG A 71 -17.22 5.18 3.06
N TYR A 72 -16.47 4.80 4.10
CA TYR A 72 -15.19 5.43 4.45
C TYR A 72 -14.20 4.37 4.90
N ALA A 73 -12.94 4.55 4.51
CA ALA A 73 -11.80 3.75 4.95
C ALA A 73 -10.65 4.64 5.40
N VAL A 74 -9.97 4.21 6.47
CA VAL A 74 -8.69 4.78 6.91
C VAL A 74 -7.63 3.71 6.67
N LEU A 75 -6.69 4.00 5.81
CA LEU A 75 -5.61 3.10 5.40
C LEU A 75 -4.30 3.61 6.01
N ASP A 76 -3.80 2.89 7.00
CA ASP A 76 -2.56 3.24 7.69
C ASP A 76 -1.41 2.37 7.19
N GLU A 77 -0.46 3.00 6.49
CA GLU A 77 0.72 2.34 5.90
C GLU A 77 0.37 1.06 5.12
N ILE A 78 -0.66 1.12 4.27
CA ILE A 78 -1.13 -0.04 3.49
C ILE A 78 -0.05 -0.58 2.53
N ASP A 79 0.88 0.25 2.15
CA ASP A 79 2.04 0.01 1.27
C ASP A 79 3.21 -0.69 1.98
N SER A 80 3.22 -0.71 3.30
CA SER A 80 4.32 -1.30 4.08
C SER A 80 4.39 -2.83 3.90
N GLY A 81 5.57 -3.32 3.48
CA GLY A 81 5.83 -4.75 3.32
C GLY A 81 5.24 -5.37 2.06
N LEU A 82 4.74 -4.58 1.12
CA LEU A 82 4.32 -5.03 -0.21
C LEU A 82 5.50 -4.93 -1.19
N ASP A 83 5.60 -5.93 -2.07
CA ASP A 83 6.39 -5.82 -3.30
C ASP A 83 5.68 -4.91 -4.33
N VAL A 84 6.36 -4.56 -5.41
CA VAL A 84 5.86 -3.62 -6.42
C VAL A 84 4.55 -4.10 -7.06
N ASP A 85 4.44 -5.40 -7.37
CA ASP A 85 3.27 -5.97 -8.01
C ASP A 85 2.07 -6.03 -7.05
N ALA A 86 2.34 -6.39 -5.79
CA ALA A 86 1.33 -6.39 -4.74
C ALA A 86 0.82 -4.97 -4.45
N LEU A 87 1.72 -3.98 -4.38
CA LEU A 87 1.36 -2.58 -4.20
C LEU A 87 0.46 -2.10 -5.34
N ALA A 88 0.84 -2.38 -6.60
CA ALA A 88 0.05 -2.01 -7.77
C ALA A 88 -1.37 -2.65 -7.74
N SER A 89 -1.47 -3.92 -7.34
CA SER A 89 -2.75 -4.62 -7.25
C SER A 89 -3.65 -4.06 -6.15
N VAL A 90 -3.08 -3.79 -4.97
CA VAL A 90 -3.77 -3.21 -3.81
C VAL A 90 -4.23 -1.80 -4.13
N SER A 91 -3.35 -0.94 -4.66
CA SER A 91 -3.67 0.45 -4.99
C SER A 91 -4.76 0.54 -6.06
N ARG A 92 -4.66 -0.28 -7.11
CA ARG A 92 -5.71 -0.35 -8.14
C ARG A 92 -7.06 -0.73 -7.54
N ARG A 93 -7.09 -1.73 -6.66
CA ARG A 93 -8.36 -2.14 -6.02
C ARG A 93 -8.95 -1.03 -5.14
N ILE A 94 -8.12 -0.27 -4.45
CA ILE A 94 -8.57 0.89 -3.67
C ILE A 94 -9.15 1.95 -4.60
N GLN A 95 -8.46 2.28 -5.69
CA GLN A 95 -8.95 3.23 -6.71
C GLN A 95 -10.29 2.79 -7.31
N GLU A 96 -10.40 1.51 -7.70
CA GLU A 96 -11.67 0.94 -8.18
C GLU A 96 -12.79 1.09 -7.13
N ALA A 97 -12.51 0.92 -5.84
CA ALA A 97 -13.52 1.09 -4.80
C ALA A 97 -13.97 2.54 -4.63
N THR A 98 -13.11 3.53 -4.86
CA THR A 98 -13.52 4.95 -4.86
C THR A 98 -14.45 5.25 -6.02
N GLU A 99 -14.23 4.63 -7.18
CA GLU A 99 -15.03 4.86 -8.39
C GLU A 99 -16.33 4.03 -8.41
N GLU A 100 -16.25 2.74 -8.07
CA GLU A 100 -17.39 1.80 -8.15
C GLU A 100 -18.32 1.89 -6.94
N ASP A 101 -17.78 2.07 -5.74
CA ASP A 101 -18.50 2.00 -4.47
C ASP A 101 -18.60 3.37 -3.76
N GLU A 102 -18.14 4.45 -4.39
CA GLU A 102 -18.11 5.82 -3.81
C GLU A 102 -17.36 5.86 -2.45
N LEU A 103 -16.29 5.06 -2.33
CA LEU A 103 -15.52 4.94 -1.09
C LEU A 103 -14.72 6.22 -0.82
N GLY A 104 -14.97 6.89 0.29
CA GLY A 104 -14.10 7.94 0.79
C GLY A 104 -12.87 7.34 1.48
N VAL A 105 -11.65 7.68 1.03
CA VAL A 105 -10.40 7.12 1.55
C VAL A 105 -9.56 8.20 2.23
N LEU A 106 -9.11 7.91 3.45
CA LEU A 106 -8.01 8.61 4.11
C LEU A 106 -6.81 7.66 4.14
N ALA A 107 -5.82 7.90 3.27
CA ALA A 107 -4.59 7.13 3.25
C ALA A 107 -3.48 7.86 4.03
N ILE A 108 -2.82 7.14 4.93
CA ILE A 108 -1.64 7.60 5.66
C ILE A 108 -0.47 6.79 5.14
N THR A 109 0.50 7.47 4.53
CA THR A 109 1.69 6.84 3.96
C THR A 109 2.90 7.76 4.09
N HIS A 110 4.08 7.19 4.13
CA HIS A 110 5.35 7.88 4.00
C HIS A 110 6.05 7.57 2.65
N PHE A 111 5.39 6.80 1.77
CA PHE A 111 5.87 6.46 0.44
C PHE A 111 5.04 7.14 -0.65
N SER A 112 5.70 7.89 -1.51
CA SER A 112 5.08 8.53 -2.68
C SER A 112 4.52 7.52 -3.69
N ARG A 113 5.11 6.33 -3.80
CA ARG A 113 4.69 5.28 -4.76
C ARG A 113 3.23 4.86 -4.65
N LEU A 114 2.61 4.99 -3.48
CA LEU A 114 1.18 4.77 -3.34
C LEU A 114 0.39 5.80 -4.14
N LEU A 115 0.89 7.04 -4.20
CA LEU A 115 0.26 8.17 -4.87
C LEU A 115 0.42 8.12 -6.41
N ASP A 116 1.34 7.29 -6.93
CA ASP A 116 1.48 7.05 -8.38
C ASP A 116 0.27 6.31 -8.98
N VAL A 117 -0.45 5.57 -8.14
CA VAL A 117 -1.62 4.77 -8.56
C VAL A 117 -2.91 5.33 -7.99
N LEU A 118 -2.88 5.83 -6.75
CA LEU A 118 -4.02 6.53 -6.15
C LEU A 118 -3.96 8.00 -6.58
N GLU A 119 -5.00 8.46 -7.24
CA GLU A 119 -5.17 9.87 -7.62
C GLU A 119 -5.85 10.62 -6.46
N PRO A 120 -5.07 11.22 -5.54
CA PRO A 120 -5.66 11.87 -4.38
C PRO A 120 -6.30 13.22 -4.76
N ASP A 121 -7.53 13.46 -4.34
CA ASP A 121 -8.16 14.77 -4.44
C ASP A 121 -7.43 15.82 -3.58
N ARG A 122 -6.83 15.37 -2.47
CA ARG A 122 -6.14 16.26 -1.52
C ARG A 122 -5.00 15.56 -0.80
N VAL A 123 -3.87 16.25 -0.76
CA VAL A 123 -2.66 15.83 -0.06
C VAL A 123 -2.40 16.77 1.11
N HIS A 124 -2.15 16.20 2.28
CA HIS A 124 -1.76 16.91 3.49
C HIS A 124 -0.38 16.45 3.91
N VAL A 125 0.56 17.37 4.01
CA VAL A 125 1.91 17.08 4.50
C VAL A 125 1.96 17.31 6.00
N LEU A 126 2.13 16.24 6.76
CA LEU A 126 2.26 16.26 8.21
C LEU A 126 3.75 16.22 8.57
N ALA A 127 4.26 17.26 9.23
CA ALA A 127 5.60 17.29 9.79
C ALA A 127 5.58 18.01 11.14
N GLU A 128 6.43 17.56 12.06
CA GLU A 128 6.54 18.13 13.42
C GLU A 128 5.19 18.24 14.16
N GLY A 129 4.30 17.25 13.94
CA GLY A 129 2.98 17.19 14.58
C GLY A 129 1.96 18.21 14.06
N ARG A 130 2.20 18.83 12.91
CA ARG A 130 1.32 19.82 12.28
C ARG A 130 1.18 19.59 10.78
N ILE A 131 0.04 19.98 10.22
CA ILE A 131 -0.12 20.09 8.77
C ILE A 131 0.67 21.29 8.29
N GLN A 132 1.71 21.05 7.52
CA GLN A 132 2.64 22.08 7.02
C GLN A 132 2.30 22.53 5.61
N ALA A 133 1.72 21.65 4.79
CA ALA A 133 1.27 21.99 3.45
C ALA A 133 0.00 21.21 3.10
N VAL A 134 -0.82 21.79 2.23
CA VAL A 134 -2.03 21.19 1.67
C VAL A 134 -2.08 21.51 0.18
N GLY A 135 -2.33 20.52 -0.66
CA GLY A 135 -2.43 20.67 -2.11
C GLY A 135 -3.22 19.54 -2.75
N GLY A 136 -3.21 19.48 -4.06
CA GLY A 136 -3.73 18.38 -4.85
C GLY A 136 -2.65 17.33 -5.17
N SER A 137 -2.84 16.60 -6.28
CA SER A 137 -1.88 15.62 -6.77
C SER A 137 -0.50 16.23 -7.08
N GLU A 138 -0.46 17.50 -7.51
CA GLU A 138 0.78 18.25 -7.78
C GLU A 138 1.69 18.34 -6.55
N LEU A 139 1.13 18.35 -5.34
CA LEU A 139 1.92 18.34 -4.11
C LEU A 139 2.58 16.98 -3.88
N ALA A 140 1.91 15.87 -4.26
CA ALA A 140 2.49 14.54 -4.21
C ALA A 140 3.68 14.41 -5.17
N GLU A 141 3.52 14.86 -6.42
CA GLU A 141 4.59 14.89 -7.43
C GLU A 141 5.80 15.70 -6.96
N ARG A 142 5.56 16.87 -6.36
CA ARG A 142 6.62 17.69 -5.78
C ARG A 142 7.32 17.01 -4.60
N LEU A 143 6.59 16.33 -3.73
CA LEU A 143 7.17 15.57 -2.63
C LEU A 143 8.08 14.46 -3.13
N GLU A 144 7.72 13.81 -4.25
CA GLU A 144 8.55 12.79 -4.87
C GLU A 144 9.81 13.37 -5.50
N ALA A 145 9.69 14.46 -6.25
CA ALA A 145 10.80 15.10 -6.96
C ALA A 145 11.77 15.83 -6.04
N GLU A 146 11.27 16.60 -5.09
CA GLU A 146 12.03 17.56 -4.26
C GLU A 146 12.25 17.05 -2.82
N GLY A 147 11.45 16.07 -2.38
CA GLY A 147 11.41 15.60 -1.00
C GLY A 147 10.77 16.57 -0.02
N TYR A 148 10.64 16.10 1.23
CA TYR A 148 10.09 16.95 2.31
C TYR A 148 10.88 18.25 2.50
N ALA A 149 12.22 18.18 2.38
CA ALA A 149 13.08 19.34 2.56
C ALA A 149 12.86 20.40 1.45
N GLY A 150 12.64 20.00 0.21
CA GLY A 150 12.34 20.89 -0.90
C GLY A 150 10.99 21.57 -0.71
N VAL A 151 9.95 20.77 -0.53
CA VAL A 151 8.57 21.27 -0.40
C VAL A 151 8.37 22.12 0.86
N LEU A 152 8.94 21.73 2.01
CA LEU A 152 8.75 22.45 3.27
C LEU A 152 9.79 23.56 3.49
N GLY A 153 10.96 23.47 2.85
CA GLY A 153 11.97 24.54 2.89
C GLY A 153 11.48 25.85 2.29
N GLU A 154 10.68 25.78 1.22
CA GLU A 154 10.01 26.95 0.64
C GLU A 154 8.97 27.56 1.59
N ALA A 155 8.34 26.75 2.43
CA ALA A 155 7.40 27.23 3.46
C ALA A 155 8.09 27.79 4.71
N GLY A 156 9.43 27.85 4.75
CA GLY A 156 10.20 28.36 5.88
C GLY A 156 10.22 27.41 7.09
N VAL A 157 9.88 26.14 6.88
CA VAL A 157 9.86 25.12 7.93
C VAL A 157 11.19 24.40 7.96
N SER A 158 11.90 24.46 9.09
CA SER A 158 13.11 23.65 9.31
C SER A 158 12.70 22.21 9.59
N VAL A 159 12.82 21.33 8.62
CA VAL A 159 12.46 19.91 8.78
C VAL A 159 13.63 19.15 9.39
N ASN A 160 13.52 18.76 10.64
CA ASN A 160 14.43 17.80 11.26
C ASN A 160 13.98 16.39 10.90
N LEU A 161 14.38 15.91 9.71
CA LEU A 161 14.08 14.53 9.30
C LEU A 161 14.84 13.55 10.19
N PRO A 162 14.20 12.50 10.73
CA PRO A 162 14.93 11.43 11.41
C PRO A 162 15.97 10.83 10.47
N ALA A 163 17.17 10.60 10.98
CA ALA A 163 18.27 10.02 10.22
C ALA A 163 17.83 8.64 9.68
N GLY A 164 17.66 8.53 8.38
CA GLY A 164 17.23 7.28 7.72
C GLY A 164 16.29 7.45 6.54
N ILE A 165 15.63 8.59 6.39
CA ILE A 165 14.80 8.88 5.21
C ILE A 165 15.69 9.58 4.17
N THR A 166 16.50 8.80 3.47
CA THR A 166 17.20 9.28 2.27
C THR A 166 16.33 8.94 1.07
N HIS A 167 15.99 9.95 0.27
CA HIS A 167 15.43 9.71 -1.06
C HIS A 167 16.38 8.80 -1.85
N PRO A 168 15.89 7.78 -2.54
CA PRO A 168 16.66 7.17 -3.60
C PRO A 168 16.86 8.26 -4.67
N LYS A 169 18.04 8.88 -4.70
CA LYS A 169 18.46 9.69 -5.85
C LYS A 169 18.26 8.83 -7.07
N GLY A 170 17.66 9.44 -8.12
CA GLY A 170 17.36 8.78 -9.37
C GLY A 170 18.48 7.86 -9.82
N HIS A 171 18.11 6.69 -10.27
CA HIS A 171 19.01 5.72 -10.88
C HIS A 171 19.61 6.34 -12.14
N GLU A 172 20.75 7.01 -11.99
CA GLU A 172 21.68 7.07 -13.09
C GLU A 172 22.20 5.64 -13.28
N ALA A 173 21.77 5.03 -14.39
CA ALA A 173 22.29 3.75 -14.83
C ALA A 173 23.75 3.92 -15.26
N GLY A 174 24.65 3.90 -14.30
CA GLY A 174 26.07 3.73 -14.44
C GLY A 174 26.41 2.27 -14.22
N PHE A 175 26.38 1.48 -15.26
CA PHE A 175 27.11 0.22 -15.33
C PHE A 175 28.61 0.56 -15.26
N GLY A 176 29.26 0.28 -14.15
CA GLY A 176 30.70 0.46 -14.01
C GLY A 176 31.21 0.03 -12.65
N ASP A 177 32.01 -1.02 -12.68
CA ASP A 177 32.91 -1.50 -11.65
C ASP A 177 32.33 -2.30 -10.48
N ASP A 178 32.10 -3.59 -10.78
CA ASP A 178 32.10 -4.65 -9.79
C ASP A 178 33.57 -5.07 -9.50
N PRO A 179 34.14 -4.82 -8.30
CA PRO A 179 35.53 -5.15 -7.97
C PRO A 179 35.74 -6.62 -7.59
N MET A 180 34.81 -7.54 -7.87
CA MET A 180 34.90 -8.95 -7.47
C MET A 180 34.90 -9.96 -8.62
N LEU A 181 35.56 -9.66 -9.74
CA LEU A 181 35.94 -10.71 -10.71
C LEU A 181 37.43 -11.00 -10.61
N PRO A 182 37.84 -12.24 -10.27
CA PRO A 182 39.25 -12.62 -10.23
C PRO A 182 39.83 -12.62 -11.69
N GLY A 183 40.98 -11.98 -11.82
CA GLY A 183 41.71 -11.83 -13.06
C GLY A 183 41.98 -13.15 -13.78
N GLY A 184 41.43 -13.27 -14.98
CA GLY A 184 41.83 -14.28 -15.96
C GLY A 184 43.17 -13.92 -16.58
N SER A 185 44.20 -14.69 -16.26
CA SER A 185 45.51 -14.63 -16.85
C SER A 185 45.47 -14.93 -18.34
N SER A 186 45.98 -14.02 -19.14
CA SER A 186 46.36 -14.28 -20.54
C SER A 186 47.59 -15.20 -20.60
N PRO A 187 47.62 -16.20 -21.46
CA PRO A 187 48.89 -16.81 -21.88
C PRO A 187 49.38 -16.12 -23.14
N ASN A 188 50.56 -15.55 -23.04
CA ASN A 188 51.42 -15.29 -24.19
C ASN A 188 51.95 -16.61 -24.76
N GLY A 189 51.98 -16.71 -26.05
CA GLY A 189 52.66 -17.71 -26.86
C GLY A 189 52.49 -17.35 -28.33
#